data_ca9742f9669ebe54613c4ec37099d921
#
_entry.id   ca9742f9669ebe54613c4ec37099d921
#
_cell.length_a   1.000
_cell.length_b   1.000
_cell.length_c   1.000
_cell.angle_alpha   90.00
_cell.angle_beta   90.00
_cell.angle_gamma   90.00
#
_symmetry.space_group_name_H-M   'P 1'
#
loop_
_entity.id
_entity.type
_entity.pdbx_description
1 polymer ?
#
loop_
_entity_poly.entity_id
_entity_poly.type
_entity_poly.pdbx_seq_one_letter_code
_entity_poly.pdbx_strand_id
1 'polypeptide(L)'
;MPPSPLRLTELAHGGGCGCKLAPSVLQQLLAGQPHTAAYAQLLVGTETGDDAAVWQIDETQCVIATTDFFMPMVDDPRDFGRIAAANALSDIYAMGGKPILALAILGMPLGKLPVETVRAILEGGASICAEAGIPVAGGHSIDSLEPIYGLAVIGLCRPKEIRRNSGAKPGDALILTKGLGIGDRKSVV
;
A
#
# COMPACT_ATOMS: atom_id res chain seq x y z
N MET A 1 -28.10 1.62 -28.56
CA MET A 1 -27.80 1.88 -27.13
C MET A 1 -26.39 2.44 -27.04
N PRO A 2 -26.14 3.52 -26.34
CA PRO A 2 -24.76 3.93 -26.09
C PRO A 2 -24.05 2.79 -25.34
N PRO A 3 -22.76 2.54 -25.61
CA PRO A 3 -22.01 1.52 -24.89
C PRO A 3 -22.04 1.84 -23.39
N SER A 4 -22.23 0.82 -22.57
CA SER A 4 -22.15 0.96 -21.11
C SER A 4 -20.80 1.60 -20.73
N PRO A 5 -20.77 2.53 -19.78
CA PRO A 5 -19.50 3.10 -19.35
C PRO A 5 -18.57 1.97 -18.86
N LEU A 6 -17.32 2.00 -19.33
CA LEU A 6 -16.31 1.03 -18.97
C LEU A 6 -16.09 1.05 -17.45
N ARG A 7 -16.25 -0.09 -16.80
CA ARG A 7 -16.04 -0.24 -15.35
C ARG A 7 -14.60 -0.66 -15.07
N LEU A 8 -13.93 0.06 -14.18
CA LEU A 8 -12.56 -0.27 -13.76
C LEU A 8 -12.45 -1.70 -13.22
N THR A 9 -13.46 -2.13 -12.47
CA THR A 9 -13.50 -3.46 -11.85
C THR A 9 -13.68 -4.61 -12.84
N GLU A 10 -14.15 -4.34 -14.06
CA GLU A 10 -14.24 -5.33 -15.14
C GLU A 10 -12.89 -5.56 -15.84
N LEU A 11 -11.93 -4.64 -15.66
CA LEU A 11 -10.58 -4.75 -16.22
C LEU A 11 -9.61 -5.51 -15.34
N ALA A 12 -10.05 -5.97 -14.16
CA ALA A 12 -9.20 -6.63 -13.18
C ALA A 12 -9.81 -7.95 -12.69
N HIS A 13 -8.99 -9.01 -12.56
CA HIS A 13 -9.44 -10.30 -12.05
C HIS A 13 -9.66 -10.33 -10.54
N GLY A 14 -9.11 -9.37 -9.80
CA GLY A 14 -9.23 -9.16 -8.36
C GLY A 14 -9.35 -7.69 -8.05
N GLY A 15 -9.40 -7.33 -6.77
CA GLY A 15 -9.42 -5.93 -6.34
C GLY A 15 -9.02 -5.77 -4.87
N GLY A 16 -8.40 -4.63 -4.54
CA GLY A 16 -7.93 -4.37 -3.19
C GLY A 16 -6.97 -5.43 -2.67
N CYS A 17 -7.02 -5.70 -1.37
CA CYS A 17 -6.18 -6.73 -0.74
C CYS A 17 -6.45 -8.15 -1.27
N GLY A 18 -7.62 -8.42 -1.88
CA GLY A 18 -7.95 -9.72 -2.45
C GLY A 18 -7.13 -10.11 -3.69
N CYS A 19 -6.37 -9.20 -4.29
CA CYS A 19 -5.44 -9.51 -5.38
C CYS A 19 -4.02 -9.85 -4.88
N LYS A 20 -3.72 -9.71 -3.59
CA LYS A 20 -2.41 -10.05 -3.02
C LYS A 20 -2.19 -11.57 -3.01
N LEU A 21 -0.93 -11.99 -3.14
CA LEU A 21 -0.57 -13.40 -3.03
C LEU A 21 -0.88 -13.93 -1.62
N ALA A 22 -1.36 -15.18 -1.56
CA ALA A 22 -1.58 -15.83 -0.26
C ALA A 22 -0.25 -15.87 0.54
N PRO A 23 -0.27 -15.66 1.87
CA PRO A 23 0.92 -15.64 2.70
C PRO A 23 1.79 -16.90 2.57
N SER A 24 1.17 -18.07 2.42
CA SER A 24 1.88 -19.34 2.22
C SER A 24 2.64 -19.39 0.90
N VAL A 25 2.12 -18.77 -0.16
CA VAL A 25 2.80 -18.67 -1.46
C VAL A 25 3.97 -17.70 -1.35
N LEU A 26 3.74 -16.55 -0.71
CA LEU A 26 4.81 -15.56 -0.49
C LEU A 26 5.96 -16.13 0.33
N GLN A 27 5.67 -16.89 1.38
CA GLN A 27 6.70 -17.59 2.19
C GLN A 27 7.53 -18.56 1.34
N GLN A 28 6.92 -19.32 0.42
CA GLN A 28 7.64 -20.21 -0.49
C GLN A 28 8.54 -19.44 -1.46
N LEU A 29 8.08 -18.30 -1.97
CA LEU A 29 8.88 -17.45 -2.87
C LEU A 29 10.07 -16.79 -2.16
N LEU A 30 9.94 -16.47 -0.90
CA LEU A 30 10.99 -15.84 -0.09
C LEU A 30 11.93 -16.87 0.56
N ALA A 31 11.60 -18.17 0.51
CA ALA A 31 12.45 -19.23 1.07
C ALA A 31 13.82 -19.25 0.38
N GLY A 32 14.89 -19.21 1.17
CA GLY A 32 16.27 -19.22 0.67
C GLY A 32 16.80 -17.85 0.21
N GLN A 33 16.03 -16.79 0.35
CA GLN A 33 16.55 -15.41 0.16
C GLN A 33 17.59 -15.08 1.25
N PRO A 34 18.61 -14.26 0.94
CA PRO A 34 19.56 -13.81 1.95
C PRO A 34 18.85 -13.12 3.11
N HIS A 35 19.18 -13.54 4.34
CA HIS A 35 18.55 -12.94 5.53
C HIS A 35 18.90 -11.46 5.65
N THR A 36 17.89 -10.64 5.91
CA THR A 36 18.01 -9.21 6.19
C THR A 36 18.74 -8.94 7.52
N ALA A 37 18.84 -9.94 8.41
CA ALA A 37 19.60 -9.90 9.66
C ALA A 37 21.10 -9.53 9.54
N ALA A 38 21.64 -9.51 8.32
CA ALA A 38 23.03 -9.05 8.08
C ALA A 38 23.23 -7.53 8.24
N TYR A 39 22.14 -6.75 8.32
CA TYR A 39 22.20 -5.30 8.35
C TYR A 39 21.76 -4.78 9.74
N ALA A 40 22.73 -4.34 10.56
CA ALA A 40 22.46 -3.86 11.92
C ALA A 40 21.49 -2.67 11.99
N GLN A 41 21.44 -1.84 10.95
CA GLN A 41 20.54 -0.70 10.85
C GLN A 41 19.11 -1.08 10.44
N LEU A 42 18.89 -2.28 9.89
CA LEU A 42 17.55 -2.77 9.56
C LEU A 42 16.86 -3.28 10.82
N LEU A 43 16.08 -2.42 11.46
CA LEU A 43 15.40 -2.74 12.71
C LEU A 43 14.15 -3.60 12.52
N VAL A 44 13.47 -3.46 11.37
CA VAL A 44 12.31 -4.26 10.96
C VAL A 44 12.47 -4.60 9.48
N GLY A 45 12.46 -5.87 9.15
CA GLY A 45 12.55 -6.42 7.81
C GLY A 45 11.38 -7.36 7.51
N THR A 46 11.65 -8.44 6.79
CA THR A 46 10.63 -9.40 6.35
C THR A 46 10.35 -10.50 7.38
N GLU A 47 11.10 -10.58 8.49
CA GLU A 47 11.12 -11.72 9.40
C GLU A 47 9.85 -11.83 10.25
N THR A 48 9.24 -10.71 10.60
CA THR A 48 8.10 -10.65 11.52
C THR A 48 6.78 -10.30 10.85
N GLY A 49 6.79 -10.05 9.52
CA GLY A 49 5.58 -9.72 8.76
C GLY A 49 4.92 -8.44 9.21
N ASP A 50 5.73 -7.47 9.64
CA ASP A 50 5.27 -6.11 9.98
C ASP A 50 4.82 -5.36 8.71
N ASP A 51 4.08 -4.27 8.87
CA ASP A 51 3.46 -3.53 7.76
C ASP A 51 4.49 -2.79 6.88
N ALA A 52 5.67 -2.44 7.43
CA ALA A 52 6.71 -1.75 6.67
C ALA A 52 8.12 -2.06 7.18
N ALA A 53 9.11 -1.86 6.32
CA ALA A 53 10.51 -1.92 6.70
C ALA A 53 10.92 -0.68 7.50
N VAL A 54 11.81 -0.86 8.49
CA VAL A 54 12.35 0.23 9.31
C VAL A 54 13.86 0.20 9.30
N TRP A 55 14.47 1.27 8.79
CA TRP A 55 15.90 1.46 8.75
C TRP A 55 16.33 2.57 9.70
N GLN A 56 17.27 2.28 10.59
CA GLN A 56 17.84 3.27 11.50
C GLN A 56 18.89 4.13 10.79
N ILE A 57 18.70 5.45 10.79
CA ILE A 57 19.67 6.41 10.27
C ILE A 57 20.73 6.72 11.34
N ASP A 58 20.25 7.06 12.55
CA ASP A 58 21.08 7.38 13.72
C ASP A 58 20.36 7.02 15.02
N GLU A 59 20.89 7.45 16.17
CA GLU A 59 20.33 7.17 17.49
C GLU A 59 18.95 7.79 17.73
N THR A 60 18.56 8.78 16.90
CA THR A 60 17.33 9.58 17.09
C THR A 60 16.29 9.35 16.01
N GLN A 61 16.68 8.82 14.83
CA GLN A 61 15.81 8.80 13.66
C GLN A 61 15.88 7.49 12.87
N CYS A 62 14.72 7.04 12.45
CA CYS A 62 14.52 5.92 11.53
C CYS A 62 13.71 6.36 10.31
N VAL A 63 13.99 5.75 9.17
CA VAL A 63 13.14 5.76 7.97
C VAL A 63 12.23 4.54 8.03
N ILE A 64 10.95 4.76 7.74
CA ILE A 64 9.98 3.72 7.45
C ILE A 64 9.71 3.75 5.95
N ALA A 65 9.72 2.58 5.30
CA ALA A 65 9.46 2.47 3.87
C ALA A 65 8.48 1.32 3.61
N THR A 66 7.42 1.62 2.89
CA THR A 66 6.43 0.64 2.44
C THR A 66 6.11 0.80 0.97
N THR A 67 5.53 -0.25 0.39
CA THR A 67 5.00 -0.25 -0.97
C THR A 67 3.70 -1.03 -0.97
N ASP A 68 2.60 -0.35 -1.25
CA ASP A 68 1.31 -1.01 -1.37
C ASP A 68 0.55 -0.51 -2.61
N PHE A 69 0.11 -1.47 -3.42
CA PHE A 69 -0.62 -1.23 -4.66
C PHE A 69 -1.53 -2.41 -4.96
N PHE A 70 -2.62 -2.16 -5.66
CA PHE A 70 -3.57 -3.19 -6.04
C PHE A 70 -4.41 -2.81 -7.26
N MET A 71 -5.20 -3.75 -7.72
CA MET A 71 -6.17 -3.56 -8.79
C MET A 71 -7.46 -2.92 -8.27
N PRO A 72 -8.27 -2.29 -9.15
CA PRO A 72 -9.49 -1.59 -8.76
C PRO A 72 -10.48 -2.46 -7.99
N MET A 73 -10.96 -1.95 -6.87
CA MET A 73 -12.03 -2.53 -6.06
C MET A 73 -13.35 -1.74 -6.18
N VAL A 74 -13.31 -0.56 -6.78
CA VAL A 74 -14.46 0.31 -7.07
C VAL A 74 -14.37 0.83 -8.51
N ASP A 75 -15.49 1.25 -9.09
CA ASP A 75 -15.55 1.72 -10.47
C ASP A 75 -15.24 3.22 -10.60
N ASP A 76 -15.50 4.01 -9.55
CA ASP A 76 -15.11 5.42 -9.54
C ASP A 76 -13.58 5.55 -9.49
N PRO A 77 -12.95 6.18 -10.50
CA PRO A 77 -11.50 6.25 -10.59
C PRO A 77 -10.88 7.12 -9.49
N ARG A 78 -11.56 8.20 -9.08
CA ARG A 78 -11.06 9.07 -8.03
C ARG A 78 -11.10 8.35 -6.67
N ASP A 79 -12.18 7.63 -6.38
CA ASP A 79 -12.29 6.84 -5.15
C ASP A 79 -11.29 5.68 -5.14
N PHE A 80 -11.05 5.01 -6.27
CA PHE A 80 -9.97 4.01 -6.36
C PHE A 80 -8.62 4.60 -5.99
N GLY A 81 -8.28 5.77 -6.54
CA GLY A 81 -7.05 6.48 -6.19
C GLY A 81 -6.94 6.83 -4.72
N ARG A 82 -8.04 7.34 -4.13
CA ARG A 82 -8.12 7.68 -2.69
C ARG A 82 -7.92 6.47 -1.78
N ILE A 83 -8.60 5.36 -2.09
CA ILE A 83 -8.50 4.11 -1.31
C ILE A 83 -7.08 3.57 -1.36
N ALA A 84 -6.46 3.53 -2.55
CA ALA A 84 -5.10 3.02 -2.71
C ALA A 84 -4.08 3.86 -1.93
N ALA A 85 -4.19 5.17 -1.98
CA ALA A 85 -3.30 6.06 -1.22
C ALA A 85 -3.50 5.94 0.30
N ALA A 86 -4.75 5.91 0.77
CA ALA A 86 -5.05 5.73 2.19
C ALA A 86 -4.50 4.39 2.72
N ASN A 87 -4.60 3.33 1.93
CA ASN A 87 -4.08 2.00 2.30
C ASN A 87 -2.55 2.03 2.42
N ALA A 88 -1.82 2.58 1.46
CA ALA A 88 -0.37 2.66 1.53
C ALA A 88 0.14 3.55 2.67
N LEU A 89 -0.55 4.66 2.96
CA LEU A 89 -0.22 5.55 4.08
C LEU A 89 -0.44 4.86 5.44
N SER A 90 -1.42 3.96 5.53
CA SER A 90 -1.77 3.27 6.78
C SER A 90 -0.60 2.48 7.37
N ASP A 91 0.26 1.90 6.52
CA ASP A 91 1.42 1.13 6.95
C ASP A 91 2.42 2.01 7.73
N ILE A 92 2.65 3.25 7.28
CA ILE A 92 3.52 4.18 7.98
C ILE A 92 2.97 4.50 9.38
N TYR A 93 1.65 4.75 9.46
CA TYR A 93 1.00 5.02 10.74
C TYR A 93 0.98 3.78 11.66
N ALA A 94 0.75 2.59 11.09
CA ALA A 94 0.77 1.34 11.83
C ALA A 94 2.14 1.09 12.50
N MET A 95 3.23 1.43 11.80
CA MET A 95 4.59 1.34 12.32
C MET A 95 4.96 2.46 13.33
N GLY A 96 4.04 3.37 13.64
CA GLY A 96 4.28 4.49 14.57
C GLY A 96 4.96 5.69 13.94
N GLY A 97 5.02 5.77 12.61
CA GLY A 97 5.68 6.82 11.87
C GLY A 97 4.79 7.96 11.40
N LYS A 98 5.45 8.99 10.89
CA LYS A 98 4.83 10.11 10.20
C LYS A 98 5.29 10.07 8.73
N PRO A 99 4.38 9.99 7.74
CA PRO A 99 4.75 10.03 6.33
C PRO A 99 5.34 11.39 5.97
N ILE A 100 6.31 11.41 5.03
CA ILE A 100 6.97 12.62 4.56
C ILE A 100 6.84 12.84 3.06
N LEU A 101 6.75 11.79 2.27
CA LEU A 101 6.50 11.83 0.83
C LEU A 101 5.98 10.49 0.32
N ALA A 102 5.38 10.52 -0.86
CA ALA A 102 4.97 9.33 -1.58
C ALA A 102 5.47 9.35 -3.03
N LEU A 103 5.66 8.16 -3.60
CA LEU A 103 5.94 7.93 -5.02
C LEU A 103 4.80 7.08 -5.60
N ALA A 104 4.20 7.52 -6.70
CA ALA A 104 3.12 6.81 -7.34
C ALA A 104 3.62 5.57 -8.11
N ILE A 105 2.91 4.46 -7.97
CA ILE A 105 3.08 3.25 -8.77
C ILE A 105 1.83 3.13 -9.64
N LEU A 106 2.00 3.20 -10.96
CA LEU A 106 0.92 3.24 -11.92
C LEU A 106 1.13 2.19 -13.01
N GLY A 107 0.23 1.23 -13.12
CA GLY A 107 0.12 0.34 -14.27
C GLY A 107 -1.25 0.51 -14.91
N MET A 108 -1.30 0.87 -16.20
CA MET A 108 -2.59 1.10 -16.87
C MET A 108 -2.61 0.48 -18.26
N PRO A 109 -3.74 -0.13 -18.66
CA PRO A 109 -3.89 -0.69 -20.00
C PRO A 109 -4.10 0.45 -21.01
N LEU A 110 -3.02 0.88 -21.65
CA LEU A 110 -3.05 1.92 -22.67
C LEU A 110 -3.98 1.49 -23.83
N GLY A 111 -4.79 2.43 -24.32
CA GLY A 111 -5.77 2.17 -25.36
C GLY A 111 -7.11 1.55 -24.90
N LYS A 112 -7.22 1.08 -23.63
CA LYS A 112 -8.49 0.65 -23.04
C LYS A 112 -9.08 1.70 -22.11
N LEU A 113 -8.24 2.41 -21.36
CA LEU A 113 -8.67 3.47 -20.43
C LEU A 113 -8.43 4.86 -21.04
N PRO A 114 -9.43 5.77 -20.99
CA PRO A 114 -9.23 7.18 -21.30
C PRO A 114 -8.21 7.82 -20.38
N VAL A 115 -7.43 8.77 -20.89
CA VAL A 115 -6.44 9.52 -20.09
C VAL A 115 -7.09 10.25 -18.91
N GLU A 116 -8.32 10.71 -19.08
CA GLU A 116 -9.10 11.39 -18.04
C GLU A 116 -9.38 10.47 -16.85
N THR A 117 -9.66 9.19 -17.11
CA THR A 117 -9.85 8.18 -16.08
C THR A 117 -8.57 7.96 -15.28
N VAL A 118 -7.43 7.83 -15.97
CA VAL A 118 -6.12 7.68 -15.31
C VAL A 118 -5.77 8.93 -14.50
N ARG A 119 -6.05 10.12 -15.04
CA ARG A 119 -5.86 11.38 -14.32
C ARG A 119 -6.69 11.45 -13.05
N ALA A 120 -7.95 11.04 -13.09
CA ALA A 120 -8.82 11.02 -11.91
C ALA A 120 -8.30 10.09 -10.80
N ILE A 121 -7.71 8.93 -11.16
CA ILE A 121 -7.05 8.03 -10.21
C ILE A 121 -5.89 8.75 -9.52
N LEU A 122 -5.00 9.38 -10.29
CA LEU A 122 -3.85 10.11 -9.75
C LEU A 122 -4.27 11.29 -8.86
N GLU A 123 -5.28 12.05 -9.27
CA GLU A 123 -5.86 13.15 -8.47
C GLU A 123 -6.46 12.64 -7.16
N GLY A 124 -7.14 11.48 -7.19
CA GLY A 124 -7.66 10.82 -6.00
C GLY A 124 -6.54 10.52 -5.01
N GLY A 125 -5.47 9.86 -5.47
CA GLY A 125 -4.31 9.54 -4.64
C GLY A 125 -3.61 10.78 -4.09
N ALA A 126 -3.38 11.79 -4.94
CA ALA A 126 -2.77 13.05 -4.54
C ALA A 126 -3.60 13.80 -3.48
N SER A 127 -4.94 13.72 -3.55
CA SER A 127 -5.81 14.37 -2.56
C SER A 127 -5.62 13.80 -1.15
N ILE A 128 -5.48 12.47 -1.01
CA ILE A 128 -5.23 11.82 0.29
C ILE A 128 -3.82 12.13 0.80
N CYS A 129 -2.82 12.17 -0.08
CA CYS A 129 -1.47 12.61 0.31
C CYS A 129 -1.47 14.06 0.82
N ALA A 130 -2.23 14.96 0.16
CA ALA A 130 -2.39 16.34 0.60
C ALA A 130 -3.09 16.45 1.97
N GLU A 131 -4.13 15.63 2.23
CA GLU A 131 -4.78 15.53 3.55
C GLU A 131 -3.81 15.06 4.64
N ALA A 132 -2.87 14.17 4.29
CA ALA A 132 -1.79 13.71 5.17
C ALA A 132 -0.64 14.74 5.32
N GLY A 133 -0.69 15.85 4.56
CA GLY A 133 0.33 16.91 4.57
C GLY A 133 1.62 16.53 3.86
N ILE A 134 1.58 15.63 2.88
CA ILE A 134 2.75 15.18 2.12
C ILE A 134 2.56 15.32 0.60
N PRO A 135 3.63 15.52 -0.18
CA PRO A 135 3.57 15.50 -1.64
C PRO A 135 3.59 14.07 -2.20
N VAL A 136 2.98 13.89 -3.38
CA VAL A 136 3.37 12.85 -4.32
C VAL A 136 4.55 13.40 -5.11
N ALA A 137 5.77 12.94 -4.81
CA ALA A 137 7.02 13.55 -5.27
C ALA A 137 7.54 12.96 -6.61
N GLY A 138 6.79 12.04 -7.19
CA GLY A 138 7.15 11.34 -8.42
C GLY A 138 6.56 9.94 -8.46
N GLY A 139 7.21 9.03 -9.17
CA GLY A 139 6.75 7.65 -9.26
C GLY A 139 7.21 6.96 -10.52
N HIS A 140 6.58 5.82 -10.82
CA HIS A 140 6.84 5.04 -12.02
C HIS A 140 5.53 4.60 -12.68
N SER A 141 5.50 4.61 -14.01
CA SER A 141 4.31 4.20 -14.77
C SER A 141 4.70 3.22 -15.87
N ILE A 142 3.83 2.22 -16.07
CA ILE A 142 3.99 1.20 -17.11
C ILE A 142 2.67 0.95 -17.85
N ASP A 143 2.77 0.47 -19.07
CA ASP A 143 1.65 -0.17 -19.76
C ASP A 143 1.46 -1.57 -19.18
N SER A 144 0.25 -1.92 -18.76
CA SER A 144 -0.08 -3.20 -18.13
C SER A 144 -1.41 -3.72 -18.64
N LEU A 145 -1.64 -5.03 -18.53
CA LEU A 145 -2.89 -5.64 -18.99
C LEU A 145 -4.08 -5.24 -18.12
N GLU A 146 -3.84 -5.02 -16.84
CA GLU A 146 -4.85 -4.67 -15.84
C GLU A 146 -4.46 -3.35 -15.13
N PRO A 147 -5.43 -2.53 -14.72
CA PRO A 147 -5.15 -1.32 -13.96
C PRO A 147 -4.54 -1.65 -12.60
N ILE A 148 -3.44 -0.98 -12.27
CA ILE A 148 -2.77 -1.08 -10.97
C ILE A 148 -2.48 0.34 -10.50
N TYR A 149 -2.79 0.64 -9.25
CA TYR A 149 -2.40 1.89 -8.63
C TYR A 149 -2.08 1.69 -7.15
N GLY A 150 -1.11 2.42 -6.68
CA GLY A 150 -0.72 2.51 -5.29
C GLY A 150 0.46 3.43 -5.09
N LEU A 151 1.07 3.35 -3.92
CA LEU A 151 2.16 4.24 -3.54
C LEU A 151 3.31 3.43 -2.92
N ALA A 152 4.54 3.87 -3.16
CA ALA A 152 5.62 3.69 -2.21
C ALA A 152 5.63 4.91 -1.29
N VAL A 153 5.57 4.68 0.03
CA VAL A 153 5.52 5.77 1.01
C VAL A 153 6.74 5.72 1.91
N ILE A 154 7.32 6.88 2.13
CA ILE A 154 8.44 7.07 3.06
C ILE A 154 7.94 7.87 4.26
N GLY A 155 8.27 7.38 5.45
CA GLY A 155 7.97 8.03 6.71
C GLY A 155 9.18 8.09 7.64
N LEU A 156 9.04 8.81 8.72
CA LEU A 156 10.05 8.95 9.78
C LEU A 156 9.44 8.61 11.13
N CYS A 157 10.25 8.01 12.01
CA CYS A 157 9.94 7.82 13.42
C CYS A 157 11.21 7.87 14.26
N ARG A 158 11.04 7.93 15.59
CA ARG A 158 12.15 7.66 16.52
C ARG A 158 12.24 6.17 16.82
N PRO A 159 13.44 5.61 17.11
CA PRO A 159 13.58 4.17 17.39
C PRO A 159 12.63 3.65 18.48
N LYS A 160 12.34 4.44 19.50
CA LYS A 160 11.42 4.10 20.60
C LYS A 160 9.93 4.16 20.25
N GLU A 161 9.58 4.70 19.08
CA GLU A 161 8.20 4.85 18.61
C GLU A 161 7.79 3.73 17.65
N ILE A 162 8.74 2.88 17.24
CA ILE A 162 8.48 1.76 16.34
C ILE A 162 7.45 0.81 16.98
N ARG A 163 6.39 0.52 16.23
CA ARG A 163 5.36 -0.44 16.62
C ARG A 163 5.51 -1.70 15.78
N ARG A 164 5.82 -2.81 16.46
CA ARG A 164 5.99 -4.12 15.81
C ARG A 164 4.81 -5.02 16.12
N ASN A 165 4.48 -5.92 15.19
CA ASN A 165 3.48 -6.96 15.41
C ASN A 165 3.83 -7.86 16.61
N SER A 166 5.11 -8.07 16.88
CA SER A 166 5.61 -8.85 18.02
C SER A 166 5.52 -8.12 19.38
N GLY A 167 5.03 -6.87 19.41
CA GLY A 167 4.99 -6.04 20.62
C GLY A 167 3.82 -6.34 21.56
N ALA A 168 2.78 -7.05 21.11
CA ALA A 168 1.58 -7.36 21.90
C ALA A 168 1.90 -8.31 23.07
N LYS A 169 1.25 -8.09 24.22
CA LYS A 169 1.44 -8.86 25.46
C LYS A 169 0.11 -9.44 25.95
N PRO A 170 0.14 -10.56 26.69
CA PRO A 170 -1.04 -11.05 27.37
C PRO A 170 -1.64 -9.97 28.30
N GLY A 171 -2.94 -9.70 28.14
CA GLY A 171 -3.63 -8.64 28.89
C GLY A 171 -3.82 -7.33 28.11
N ASP A 172 -3.21 -7.17 26.94
CA ASP A 172 -3.46 -6.02 26.08
C ASP A 172 -4.89 -6.08 25.52
N ALA A 173 -5.53 -4.92 25.39
CA ALA A 173 -6.85 -4.80 24.80
C ALA A 173 -6.75 -4.77 23.26
N LEU A 174 -7.51 -5.64 22.60
CA LEU A 174 -7.65 -5.64 21.14
C LEU A 174 -8.85 -4.76 20.76
N ILE A 175 -8.57 -3.66 20.04
CA ILE A 175 -9.59 -2.70 19.61
C ILE A 175 -9.76 -2.77 18.10
N LEU A 176 -10.94 -3.24 17.66
CA LEU A 176 -11.31 -3.22 16.24
C LEU A 176 -11.98 -1.88 15.90
N THR A 177 -11.31 -1.08 15.08
CA THR A 177 -11.77 0.27 14.72
C THR A 177 -12.73 0.30 13.52
N LYS A 178 -12.78 -0.75 12.72
CA LYS A 178 -13.71 -0.96 11.58
C LYS A 178 -13.96 -2.45 11.34
N GLY A 179 -15.02 -2.77 10.61
CA GLY A 179 -15.38 -4.16 10.28
C GLY A 179 -14.26 -4.89 9.53
N LEU A 180 -14.17 -6.19 9.72
CA LEU A 180 -13.28 -7.05 8.95
C LEU A 180 -13.78 -7.20 7.50
N GLY A 181 -12.87 -7.42 6.54
CA GLY A 181 -13.20 -7.67 5.14
C GLY A 181 -13.49 -6.43 4.30
N ILE A 182 -13.35 -5.20 4.84
CA ILE A 182 -13.61 -3.96 4.08
C ILE A 182 -12.64 -3.81 2.89
N GLY A 183 -11.40 -4.27 3.02
CA GLY A 183 -10.37 -4.17 1.97
C GLY A 183 -10.44 -5.25 0.89
N ASP A 184 -11.39 -6.18 0.99
CA ASP A 184 -11.49 -7.32 0.09
C ASP A 184 -12.80 -7.30 -0.69
N ARG A 185 -12.71 -7.30 -2.03
CA ARG A 185 -13.90 -7.23 -2.89
C ARG A 185 -14.33 -8.57 -3.48
N LYS A 186 -13.45 -9.54 -3.69
CA LYS A 186 -13.76 -10.76 -4.46
C LYS A 186 -13.50 -12.07 -3.74
N SER A 187 -13.04 -12.07 -2.50
CA SER A 187 -12.82 -13.29 -1.74
C SER A 187 -14.05 -13.77 -0.98
N VAL A 188 -15.20 -13.09 -1.13
CA VAL A 188 -16.47 -13.48 -0.51
C VAL A 188 -17.46 -13.84 -1.62
N VAL A 189 -17.17 -14.92 -2.32
CA VAL A 189 -18.18 -15.66 -3.11
C VAL A 189 -17.99 -17.13 -2.85
#